data_16fc2543b7b415cbc166928ddb7fae50
#
_entry.id   16fc2543b7b415cbc166928ddb7fae50
#
_cell.length_a   1.000
_cell.length_b   1.000
_cell.length_c   1.000
_cell.angle_alpha   90.00
_cell.angle_beta   90.00
_cell.angle_gamma   90.00
#
_symmetry.space_group_name_H-M   'P 1'
#
loop_
_entity.id
_entity.type
_entity.pdbx_description
1 polymer ?
#
loop_
_entity_poly.entity_id
_entity_poly.type
_entity_poly.pdbx_seq_one_letter_code
_entity_poly.pdbx_strand_id
1 'polypeptide(L)'
;MKRILVTGGAGFIGSAVVRHIIEATGDSVVVVDKLTYAGNLESLAVVAESERYAFEQVDICDRAELDRVFARYQPDVVMHLAAESHVDRSIDGPAAFIETNVVGTYTMLEAARHYWQPLAAEKKQSFRFHHISTDEVYGDLHGTDDLFTETTPYAPSSPYSASKASSDHLVRAWLRTYGLPTLVTNCSNNYGPYHFPEKLIPLVILNAVAGKPLPVYGNGVQVRDWLYVEDHARALYQVVTEGVVGETYNIGGHNERKNIEVVQTICDLLEELAPNKPQGVANYRDLITYVKDRPGHDMRYAIDAGKIDRELGWRPQETFESGLRKTVVWYLNNETWWRRVQDGSYAGERLGLSD
;
A
#
# COMPACT_ATOMS: atom_id res chain seq x y z
N MET A 1 4.88 13.19 -22.36
CA MET A 1 4.81 11.77 -22.03
C MET A 1 6.03 11.42 -21.19
N LYS A 2 5.84 11.05 -19.92
CA LYS A 2 6.90 10.61 -19.01
C LYS A 2 6.97 9.07 -19.03
N ARG A 3 8.13 8.53 -18.73
CA ARG A 3 8.31 7.10 -18.45
C ARG A 3 8.48 6.92 -16.95
N ILE A 4 7.55 6.21 -16.33
CA ILE A 4 7.48 6.03 -14.88
C ILE A 4 7.85 4.59 -14.55
N LEU A 5 8.91 4.40 -13.76
CA LEU A 5 9.30 3.10 -13.22
C LEU A 5 8.56 2.92 -11.90
N VAL A 6 7.75 1.86 -11.78
CA VAL A 6 6.95 1.54 -10.60
C VAL A 6 7.44 0.22 -10.01
N THR A 7 8.12 0.26 -8.86
CA THR A 7 8.49 -0.97 -8.15
C THR A 7 7.34 -1.44 -7.28
N GLY A 8 7.18 -2.75 -7.13
CA GLY A 8 6.02 -3.32 -6.43
C GLY A 8 4.71 -3.12 -7.21
N GLY A 9 4.80 -2.94 -8.53
CA GLY A 9 3.65 -2.62 -9.38
C GLY A 9 2.66 -3.76 -9.58
N ALA A 10 3.03 -5.01 -9.27
CA ALA A 10 2.11 -6.15 -9.24
C ALA A 10 1.40 -6.34 -7.89
N GLY A 11 1.76 -5.56 -6.87
CA GLY A 11 1.11 -5.54 -5.56
C GLY A 11 -0.20 -4.74 -5.57
N PHE A 12 -0.87 -4.67 -4.41
CA PHE A 12 -2.16 -4.02 -4.25
C PHE A 12 -2.17 -2.54 -4.68
N ILE A 13 -1.43 -1.68 -3.97
CA ILE A 13 -1.38 -0.24 -4.26
C ILE A 13 -0.66 0.00 -5.59
N GLY A 14 0.43 -0.73 -5.86
CA GLY A 14 1.20 -0.59 -7.08
C GLY A 14 0.37 -0.86 -8.33
N SER A 15 -0.46 -1.90 -8.34
CA SER A 15 -1.33 -2.20 -9.49
C SER A 15 -2.41 -1.12 -9.71
N ALA A 16 -2.94 -0.52 -8.65
CA ALA A 16 -3.86 0.62 -8.78
C ALA A 16 -3.16 1.85 -9.38
N VAL A 17 -1.92 2.14 -8.97
CA VAL A 17 -1.10 3.21 -9.57
C VAL A 17 -0.84 2.95 -11.05
N VAL A 18 -0.46 1.73 -11.41
CA VAL A 18 -0.19 1.35 -12.81
C VAL A 18 -1.45 1.50 -13.68
N ARG A 19 -2.59 0.97 -13.22
CA ARG A 19 -3.88 1.14 -13.92
C ARG A 19 -4.22 2.62 -14.08
N HIS A 20 -4.14 3.41 -13.00
CA HIS A 20 -4.42 4.83 -13.05
C HIS A 20 -3.55 5.56 -14.10
N ILE A 21 -2.24 5.31 -14.13
CA ILE A 21 -1.34 5.96 -15.08
C ILE A 21 -1.70 5.59 -16.52
N ILE A 22 -1.94 4.32 -16.80
CA ILE A 22 -2.24 3.86 -18.16
C ILE A 22 -3.64 4.33 -18.63
N GLU A 23 -4.64 4.29 -17.76
CA GLU A 23 -6.02 4.60 -18.11
C GLU A 23 -6.32 6.10 -18.12
N ALA A 24 -5.77 6.86 -17.17
CA ALA A 24 -6.14 8.25 -16.94
C ALA A 24 -5.12 9.28 -17.45
N THR A 25 -3.93 8.83 -17.89
CA THR A 25 -2.85 9.74 -18.34
C THR A 25 -2.28 9.33 -19.69
N GLY A 26 -1.40 10.17 -20.25
CA GLY A 26 -0.62 9.85 -21.46
C GLY A 26 0.74 9.20 -21.18
N ASP A 27 1.11 8.96 -19.92
CA ASP A 27 2.43 8.47 -19.54
C ASP A 27 2.58 6.95 -19.73
N SER A 28 3.81 6.46 -19.75
CA SER A 28 4.15 5.04 -19.86
C SER A 28 4.70 4.51 -18.55
N VAL A 29 4.50 3.22 -18.30
CA VAL A 29 4.90 2.55 -17.06
C VAL A 29 5.81 1.36 -17.35
N VAL A 30 6.89 1.26 -16.58
CA VAL A 30 7.71 0.06 -16.44
C VAL A 30 7.50 -0.49 -15.04
N VAL A 31 6.86 -1.62 -14.92
CA VAL A 31 6.67 -2.32 -13.64
C VAL A 31 7.90 -3.16 -13.33
N VAL A 32 8.43 -3.01 -12.13
CA VAL A 32 9.48 -3.85 -11.55
C VAL A 32 8.91 -4.55 -10.33
N ASP A 33 8.82 -5.88 -10.38
CA ASP A 33 8.29 -6.67 -9.27
C ASP A 33 8.96 -8.06 -9.28
N LYS A 34 9.30 -8.59 -8.10
CA LYS A 34 9.89 -9.94 -8.02
C LYS A 34 8.84 -11.05 -7.96
N LEU A 35 7.55 -10.67 -7.88
CA LEU A 35 6.41 -11.59 -7.78
C LEU A 35 6.50 -12.51 -6.56
N THR A 36 6.50 -11.92 -5.37
CA THR A 36 6.31 -12.66 -4.12
C THR A 36 4.85 -13.06 -3.96
N TYR A 37 4.50 -13.61 -2.80
CA TYR A 37 3.13 -14.05 -2.48
C TYR A 37 2.05 -12.99 -2.72
N ALA A 38 2.37 -11.70 -2.54
CA ALA A 38 1.43 -10.58 -2.72
C ALA A 38 1.45 -9.95 -4.12
N GLY A 39 2.40 -10.34 -4.99
CA GLY A 39 2.52 -9.85 -6.36
C GLY A 39 1.69 -10.71 -7.32
N ASN A 40 0.72 -10.10 -8.01
CA ASN A 40 -0.15 -10.81 -8.96
C ASN A 40 -0.35 -10.01 -10.25
N LEU A 41 0.17 -10.54 -11.36
CA LEU A 41 0.03 -9.91 -12.69
C LEU A 41 -1.41 -9.88 -13.20
N GLU A 42 -2.30 -10.73 -12.70
CA GLU A 42 -3.74 -10.65 -13.04
C GLU A 42 -4.36 -9.33 -12.60
N SER A 43 -3.80 -8.67 -11.58
CA SER A 43 -4.22 -7.32 -11.15
C SER A 43 -3.92 -6.24 -12.20
N LEU A 44 -3.08 -6.56 -13.20
CA LEU A 44 -2.68 -5.68 -14.29
C LEU A 44 -3.23 -6.14 -15.66
N ALA A 45 -4.04 -7.20 -15.69
CA ALA A 45 -4.54 -7.79 -16.96
C ALA A 45 -5.23 -6.75 -17.85
N VAL A 46 -5.97 -5.79 -17.27
CA VAL A 46 -6.70 -4.76 -18.01
C VAL A 46 -5.79 -3.75 -18.75
N VAL A 47 -4.52 -3.65 -18.36
CA VAL A 47 -3.52 -2.74 -18.95
C VAL A 47 -2.37 -3.48 -19.63
N ALA A 48 -2.31 -4.81 -19.54
CA ALA A 48 -1.18 -5.62 -20.01
C ALA A 48 -0.92 -5.50 -21.52
N GLU A 49 -1.96 -5.30 -22.32
CA GLU A 49 -1.87 -5.15 -23.79
C GLU A 49 -1.52 -3.72 -24.25
N SER A 50 -1.37 -2.77 -23.33
CA SER A 50 -1.02 -1.39 -23.68
C SER A 50 0.45 -1.30 -24.13
N GLU A 51 0.71 -0.64 -25.26
CA GLU A 51 2.07 -0.33 -25.73
C GLU A 51 2.84 0.59 -24.75
N ARG A 52 2.14 1.22 -23.81
CA ARG A 52 2.71 2.07 -22.76
C ARG A 52 3.04 1.31 -21.47
N TYR A 53 2.83 0.00 -21.44
CA TYR A 53 3.11 -0.89 -20.31
C TYR A 53 4.28 -1.82 -20.62
N ALA A 54 5.18 -1.98 -19.65
CA ALA A 54 6.22 -3.00 -19.68
C ALA A 54 6.38 -3.63 -18.28
N PHE A 55 6.80 -4.88 -18.24
CA PHE A 55 7.05 -5.64 -17.01
C PHE A 55 8.45 -6.22 -17.00
N GLU A 56 9.14 -6.08 -15.87
CA GLU A 56 10.45 -6.69 -15.57
C GLU A 56 10.35 -7.44 -14.24
N GLN A 57 10.59 -8.74 -14.26
CA GLN A 57 10.64 -9.53 -13.05
C GLN A 57 12.01 -9.41 -12.39
N VAL A 58 12.15 -8.47 -11.46
CA VAL A 58 13.42 -8.12 -10.81
C VAL A 58 13.22 -7.89 -9.32
N ASP A 59 14.13 -8.39 -8.50
CA ASP A 59 14.24 -8.06 -7.08
C ASP A 59 14.93 -6.70 -6.92
N ILE A 60 14.33 -5.81 -6.12
CA ILE A 60 14.92 -4.50 -5.82
C ILE A 60 16.27 -4.59 -5.06
N CYS A 61 16.59 -5.75 -4.50
CA CYS A 61 17.90 -6.03 -3.90
C CYS A 61 18.97 -6.38 -4.94
N ASP A 62 18.59 -6.71 -6.18
CA ASP A 62 19.54 -7.02 -7.26
C ASP A 62 19.98 -5.75 -7.99
N ARG A 63 21.14 -5.24 -7.58
CA ARG A 63 21.70 -4.01 -8.15
C ARG A 63 22.01 -4.13 -9.65
N ALA A 64 22.52 -5.25 -10.11
CA ALA A 64 22.92 -5.42 -11.51
C ALA A 64 21.69 -5.41 -12.43
N GLU A 65 20.61 -6.08 -12.02
CA GLU A 65 19.35 -6.07 -12.75
C GLU A 65 18.68 -4.70 -12.72
N LEU A 66 18.73 -3.97 -11.61
CA LEU A 66 18.25 -2.59 -11.56
C LEU A 66 19.01 -1.66 -12.51
N ASP A 67 20.35 -1.73 -12.51
CA ASP A 67 21.18 -0.93 -13.44
C ASP A 67 20.83 -1.24 -14.90
N ARG A 68 20.56 -2.52 -15.24
CA ARG A 68 20.08 -2.95 -16.57
C ARG A 68 18.72 -2.33 -16.90
N VAL A 69 17.78 -2.34 -15.97
CA VAL A 69 16.43 -1.76 -16.14
C VAL A 69 16.52 -0.24 -16.36
N PHE A 70 17.28 0.48 -15.54
CA PHE A 70 17.50 1.91 -15.71
C PHE A 70 18.13 2.25 -17.05
N ALA A 71 19.15 1.49 -17.48
CA ALA A 71 19.80 1.70 -18.77
C ALA A 71 18.86 1.44 -19.97
N ARG A 72 18.03 0.38 -19.89
CA ARG A 72 17.09 0.00 -20.94
C ARG A 72 15.95 1.00 -21.09
N TYR A 73 15.33 1.37 -19.99
CA TYR A 73 14.09 2.14 -20.01
C TYR A 73 14.26 3.63 -19.81
N GLN A 74 15.37 4.08 -19.24
CA GLN A 74 15.69 5.50 -19.00
C GLN A 74 14.51 6.28 -18.38
N PRO A 75 14.03 5.90 -17.18
CA PRO A 75 12.85 6.50 -16.59
C PRO A 75 13.06 7.98 -16.25
N ASP A 76 12.01 8.76 -16.42
CA ASP A 76 11.94 10.15 -15.97
C ASP A 76 11.54 10.24 -14.49
N VAL A 77 10.86 9.21 -14.00
CA VAL A 77 10.30 9.14 -12.65
C VAL A 77 10.43 7.73 -12.10
N VAL A 78 10.74 7.61 -10.82
CA VAL A 78 10.65 6.37 -10.04
C VAL A 78 9.57 6.52 -8.98
N MET A 79 8.63 5.58 -8.91
CA MET A 79 7.68 5.41 -7.82
C MET A 79 8.02 4.11 -7.10
N HIS A 80 8.55 4.22 -5.88
CA HIS A 80 9.08 3.08 -5.14
C HIS A 80 8.07 2.57 -4.11
N LEU A 81 7.27 1.55 -4.52
CA LEU A 81 6.25 0.92 -3.69
C LEU A 81 6.62 -0.50 -3.24
N ALA A 82 7.67 -1.12 -3.82
CA ALA A 82 8.10 -2.46 -3.43
C ALA A 82 8.49 -2.49 -1.95
N ALA A 83 7.83 -3.33 -1.17
CA ALA A 83 8.07 -3.51 0.26
C ALA A 83 7.43 -4.81 0.75
N GLU A 84 8.00 -5.41 1.79
CA GLU A 84 7.26 -6.29 2.69
C GLU A 84 6.36 -5.43 3.58
N SER A 85 5.06 -5.78 3.71
CA SER A 85 4.06 -4.86 4.26
C SER A 85 3.09 -5.44 5.30
N HIS A 86 3.20 -6.73 5.66
CA HIS A 86 2.30 -7.34 6.62
C HIS A 86 2.89 -7.36 8.02
N VAL A 87 2.29 -6.61 8.96
CA VAL A 87 2.81 -6.47 10.33
C VAL A 87 2.99 -7.82 11.02
N ASP A 88 1.98 -8.72 10.96
CA ASP A 88 2.06 -10.02 11.63
C ASP A 88 3.21 -10.88 11.06
N ARG A 89 3.43 -10.87 9.73
CA ARG A 89 4.61 -11.51 9.13
C ARG A 89 5.92 -10.89 9.60
N SER A 90 5.95 -9.58 9.91
CA SER A 90 7.16 -8.92 10.43
C SER A 90 7.50 -9.35 11.85
N ILE A 91 6.51 -9.77 12.63
CA ILE A 91 6.72 -10.31 13.98
C ILE A 91 7.35 -11.70 13.89
N ASP A 92 6.86 -12.56 12.99
CA ASP A 92 7.36 -13.93 12.80
C ASP A 92 8.71 -13.97 12.08
N GLY A 93 8.96 -13.09 11.10
CA GLY A 93 10.15 -13.09 10.26
C GLY A 93 10.67 -11.69 9.91
N PRO A 94 11.24 -10.94 10.89
CA PRO A 94 11.66 -9.55 10.67
C PRO A 94 12.80 -9.38 9.66
N ALA A 95 13.62 -10.40 9.43
CA ALA A 95 14.77 -10.33 8.53
C ALA A 95 14.36 -9.99 7.08
N ALA A 96 13.26 -10.55 6.57
CA ALA A 96 12.77 -10.25 5.23
C ALA A 96 12.37 -8.76 5.07
N PHE A 97 11.88 -8.14 6.15
CA PHE A 97 11.52 -6.71 6.16
C PHE A 97 12.76 -5.81 6.15
N ILE A 98 13.81 -6.18 6.86
CA ILE A 98 15.08 -5.46 6.81
C ILE A 98 15.70 -5.58 5.42
N GLU A 99 15.77 -6.80 4.87
CA GLU A 99 16.33 -7.03 3.52
C GLU A 99 15.55 -6.25 2.46
N THR A 100 14.25 -6.42 2.37
CA THR A 100 13.46 -5.79 1.31
C THR A 100 13.31 -4.28 1.54
N ASN A 101 12.90 -3.85 2.75
CA ASN A 101 12.52 -2.46 2.96
C ASN A 101 13.73 -1.55 3.18
N VAL A 102 14.80 -2.04 3.81
CA VAL A 102 15.99 -1.21 4.08
C VAL A 102 17.05 -1.43 3.01
N VAL A 103 17.52 -2.67 2.82
CA VAL A 103 18.57 -2.97 1.82
C VAL A 103 18.06 -2.76 0.40
N GLY A 104 16.84 -3.20 0.09
CA GLY A 104 16.21 -2.99 -1.22
C GLY A 104 16.02 -1.50 -1.54
N THR A 105 15.56 -0.68 -0.57
CA THR A 105 15.46 0.77 -0.76
C THR A 105 16.82 1.41 -0.97
N TYR A 106 17.85 1.02 -0.19
CA TYR A 106 19.23 1.46 -0.40
C TYR A 106 19.69 1.13 -1.83
N THR A 107 19.48 -0.08 -2.29
CA THR A 107 19.89 -0.54 -3.62
C THR A 107 19.19 0.25 -4.73
N MET A 108 17.89 0.51 -4.58
CA MET A 108 17.11 1.35 -5.50
C MET A 108 17.62 2.80 -5.54
N LEU A 109 17.92 3.38 -4.39
CA LEU A 109 18.47 4.74 -4.30
C LEU A 109 19.84 4.84 -4.99
N GLU A 110 20.71 3.85 -4.80
CA GLU A 110 22.01 3.82 -5.47
C GLU A 110 21.90 3.60 -6.99
N ALA A 111 20.99 2.73 -7.44
CA ALA A 111 20.74 2.55 -8.87
C ALA A 111 20.20 3.84 -9.51
N ALA A 112 19.21 4.47 -8.85
CA ALA A 112 18.64 5.74 -9.30
C ALA A 112 19.68 6.87 -9.31
N ARG A 113 20.53 6.97 -8.27
CA ARG A 113 21.60 7.96 -8.19
C ARG A 113 22.64 7.76 -9.29
N HIS A 114 23.09 6.53 -9.52
CA HIS A 114 24.06 6.20 -10.58
C HIS A 114 23.52 6.54 -11.96
N TYR A 115 22.26 6.24 -12.24
CA TYR A 115 21.56 6.61 -13.46
C TYR A 115 21.39 8.13 -13.60
N TRP A 116 20.98 8.82 -12.54
CA TRP A 116 20.66 10.25 -12.54
C TRP A 116 21.91 11.15 -12.69
N GLN A 117 23.04 10.78 -12.06
CA GLN A 117 24.25 11.62 -12.01
C GLN A 117 24.77 12.04 -13.40
N PRO A 118 24.85 11.21 -14.44
CA PRO A 118 25.35 11.59 -15.77
C PRO A 118 24.29 12.27 -16.66
N LEU A 119 23.03 12.38 -16.24
CA LEU A 119 21.98 12.98 -17.06
C LEU A 119 22.28 14.47 -17.38
N ALA A 120 21.79 14.93 -18.54
CA ALA A 120 21.81 16.36 -18.88
C ALA A 120 21.00 17.18 -17.85
N ALA A 121 21.38 18.44 -17.66
CA ALA A 121 20.85 19.32 -16.62
C ALA A 121 19.31 19.38 -16.59
N GLU A 122 18.66 19.47 -17.73
CA GLU A 122 17.20 19.51 -17.86
C GLU A 122 16.55 18.22 -17.34
N LYS A 123 17.07 17.04 -17.75
CA LYS A 123 16.59 15.74 -17.28
C LYS A 123 16.87 15.54 -15.80
N LYS A 124 18.01 16.00 -15.29
CA LYS A 124 18.32 15.97 -13.85
C LYS A 124 17.30 16.75 -13.04
N GLN A 125 16.93 17.93 -13.50
CA GLN A 125 15.99 18.82 -12.81
C GLN A 125 14.56 18.27 -12.82
N SER A 126 14.18 17.59 -13.90
CA SER A 126 12.83 17.00 -14.04
C SER A 126 12.69 15.62 -13.40
N PHE A 127 13.79 14.91 -13.13
CA PHE A 127 13.77 13.58 -12.51
C PHE A 127 13.17 13.63 -11.10
N ARG A 128 12.42 12.59 -10.74
CA ARG A 128 11.82 12.42 -9.41
C ARG A 128 11.97 10.98 -8.92
N PHE A 129 12.35 10.83 -7.66
CA PHE A 129 12.29 9.57 -6.93
C PHE A 129 11.27 9.71 -5.80
N HIS A 130 10.12 9.09 -5.96
CA HIS A 130 9.03 9.12 -4.99
C HIS A 130 9.00 7.81 -4.19
N HIS A 131 9.23 7.91 -2.89
CA HIS A 131 9.16 6.79 -1.96
C HIS A 131 7.80 6.77 -1.26
N ILE A 132 7.13 5.63 -1.33
CA ILE A 132 5.80 5.44 -0.72
C ILE A 132 5.96 4.72 0.62
N SER A 133 5.54 5.38 1.70
CA SER A 133 5.63 4.92 3.07
C SER A 133 4.24 4.81 3.72
N THR A 134 4.18 4.74 5.03
CA THR A 134 2.99 4.49 5.84
C THR A 134 2.94 5.44 7.03
N ASP A 135 1.75 5.73 7.54
CA ASP A 135 1.54 6.48 8.79
C ASP A 135 2.01 5.71 10.04
N GLU A 136 2.16 4.38 9.94
CA GLU A 136 2.67 3.55 11.04
C GLU A 136 4.09 3.93 11.50
N VAL A 137 4.85 4.68 10.70
CA VAL A 137 6.17 5.20 11.09
C VAL A 137 6.09 6.23 12.20
N TYR A 138 4.94 6.90 12.37
CA TYR A 138 4.74 7.92 13.40
C TYR A 138 4.49 7.32 14.80
N GLY A 139 4.03 6.07 14.88
CA GLY A 139 3.74 5.39 16.15
C GLY A 139 2.26 5.41 16.51
N ASP A 140 1.93 5.50 17.81
CA ASP A 140 0.57 5.36 18.35
C ASP A 140 0.04 6.68 18.92
N LEU A 141 -1.18 7.08 18.54
CA LEU A 141 -1.91 8.22 19.08
C LEU A 141 -2.81 7.84 20.28
N HIS A 142 -2.46 6.76 20.99
CA HIS A 142 -3.26 6.32 22.14
C HIS A 142 -3.51 7.43 23.17
N GLY A 143 -4.79 7.65 23.50
CA GLY A 143 -5.19 8.60 24.55
C GLY A 143 -5.14 10.07 24.13
N THR A 144 -4.99 10.37 22.83
CA THR A 144 -5.04 11.74 22.29
C THR A 144 -6.05 11.86 21.15
N ASP A 145 -6.48 13.09 20.88
CA ASP A 145 -7.26 13.43 19.67
C ASP A 145 -6.39 14.07 18.58
N ASP A 146 -5.05 14.03 18.74
CA ASP A 146 -4.10 14.58 17.78
C ASP A 146 -4.12 13.81 16.46
N LEU A 147 -3.56 14.43 15.41
CA LEU A 147 -3.35 13.83 14.11
C LEU A 147 -1.85 13.81 13.79
N PHE A 148 -1.39 12.78 13.08
CA PHE A 148 -0.04 12.76 12.54
C PHE A 148 0.11 13.80 11.43
N THR A 149 1.04 14.71 11.59
CA THR A 149 1.46 15.67 10.57
C THR A 149 2.80 15.27 9.97
N GLU A 150 3.22 15.88 8.88
CA GLU A 150 4.52 15.62 8.25
C GLU A 150 5.71 15.98 9.13
N THR A 151 5.48 16.73 10.21
CA THR A 151 6.49 17.11 11.21
C THR A 151 6.45 16.26 12.48
N THR A 152 5.49 15.35 12.61
CA THR A 152 5.41 14.42 13.75
C THR A 152 6.68 13.55 13.78
N PRO A 153 7.38 13.46 14.93
CA PRO A 153 8.53 12.57 15.07
C PRO A 153 8.16 11.10 14.85
N TYR A 154 9.06 10.34 14.24
CA TYR A 154 8.88 8.90 14.05
C TYR A 154 9.08 8.14 15.36
N ALA A 155 8.14 7.23 15.69
CA ALA A 155 8.17 6.36 16.86
C ALA A 155 7.55 4.97 16.54
N PRO A 156 8.08 4.24 15.55
CA PRO A 156 7.49 3.00 15.05
C PRO A 156 7.45 1.90 16.12
N SER A 157 6.35 1.12 16.18
CA SER A 157 6.07 0.09 17.19
C SER A 157 6.31 -1.35 16.72
N SER A 158 6.48 -1.59 15.42
CA SER A 158 6.65 -2.93 14.85
C SER A 158 7.91 -3.05 13.99
N PRO A 159 8.42 -4.28 13.74
CA PRO A 159 9.54 -4.46 12.81
C PRO A 159 9.23 -3.92 11.40
N TYR A 160 7.97 -4.05 10.93
CA TYR A 160 7.53 -3.46 9.67
C TYR A 160 7.66 -1.93 9.69
N SER A 161 7.01 -1.26 10.63
CA SER A 161 7.02 0.20 10.69
C SER A 161 8.43 0.77 10.94
N ALA A 162 9.27 0.06 11.74
CA ALA A 162 10.67 0.41 11.94
C ALA A 162 11.49 0.31 10.64
N SER A 163 11.26 -0.73 9.82
CA SER A 163 11.93 -0.88 8.52
C SER A 163 11.50 0.21 7.53
N LYS A 164 10.22 0.61 7.54
CA LYS A 164 9.72 1.73 6.72
C LYS A 164 10.26 3.08 7.18
N ALA A 165 10.31 3.33 8.48
CA ALA A 165 10.94 4.54 9.03
C ALA A 165 12.42 4.63 8.64
N SER A 166 13.15 3.50 8.65
CA SER A 166 14.54 3.43 8.21
C SER A 166 14.69 3.78 6.74
N SER A 167 13.83 3.25 5.86
CA SER A 167 13.85 3.60 4.43
C SER A 167 13.51 5.06 4.17
N ASP A 168 12.55 5.65 4.89
CA ASP A 168 12.24 7.08 4.79
C ASP A 168 13.45 7.96 5.15
N HIS A 169 14.20 7.58 6.18
CA HIS A 169 15.43 8.28 6.54
C HIS A 169 16.52 8.15 5.48
N LEU A 170 16.68 6.97 4.85
CA LEU A 170 17.60 6.79 3.73
C LEU A 170 17.24 7.71 2.55
N VAL A 171 15.97 7.74 2.17
CA VAL A 171 15.49 8.59 1.07
C VAL A 171 15.78 10.07 1.32
N ARG A 172 15.52 10.57 2.52
CA ARG A 172 15.83 11.95 2.91
C ARG A 172 17.35 12.22 2.93
N ALA A 173 18.14 11.22 3.36
CA ALA A 173 19.60 11.34 3.37
C ALA A 173 20.19 11.43 1.96
N TRP A 174 19.66 10.67 0.97
CA TRP A 174 20.10 10.72 -0.42
C TRP A 174 19.84 12.08 -1.07
N LEU A 175 18.72 12.73 -0.76
CA LEU A 175 18.51 14.13 -1.16
C LEU A 175 19.54 15.07 -0.53
N ARG A 176 19.67 15.02 0.78
CA ARG A 176 20.50 15.98 1.53
C ARG A 176 22.00 15.82 1.25
N THR A 177 22.46 14.58 1.03
CA THR A 177 23.87 14.26 0.82
C THR A 177 24.28 14.33 -0.64
N TYR A 178 23.44 13.82 -1.54
CA TYR A 178 23.80 13.64 -2.95
C TYR A 178 22.98 14.50 -3.90
N GLY A 179 21.94 15.17 -3.43
CA GLY A 179 21.05 16.01 -4.25
C GLY A 179 20.09 15.23 -5.12
N LEU A 180 19.92 13.90 -4.90
CA LEU A 180 18.93 13.11 -5.64
C LEU A 180 17.52 13.66 -5.35
N PRO A 181 16.74 14.07 -6.38
CA PRO A 181 15.46 14.72 -6.16
C PRO A 181 14.38 13.73 -5.69
N THR A 182 14.24 13.61 -4.38
CA THR A 182 13.31 12.67 -3.72
C THR A 182 12.07 13.34 -3.16
N LEU A 183 10.98 12.57 -3.06
CA LEU A 183 9.75 12.88 -2.31
C LEU A 183 9.38 11.68 -1.46
N VAL A 184 8.66 11.91 -0.37
CA VAL A 184 8.13 10.85 0.51
C VAL A 184 6.63 11.08 0.68
N THR A 185 5.84 10.00 0.66
CA THR A 185 4.45 10.03 1.10
C THR A 185 4.21 9.02 2.20
N ASN A 186 3.45 9.42 3.22
CA ASN A 186 2.99 8.54 4.28
C ASN A 186 1.47 8.41 4.15
N CYS A 187 0.97 7.19 3.94
CA CYS A 187 -0.46 6.98 3.74
C CYS A 187 -1.10 6.25 4.92
N SER A 188 -2.39 6.51 5.12
CA SER A 188 -3.25 5.76 6.02
C SER A 188 -3.59 4.36 5.47
N ASN A 189 -4.38 3.57 6.21
CA ASN A 189 -4.72 2.20 5.84
C ASN A 189 -5.51 2.15 4.53
N ASN A 190 -4.96 1.46 3.55
CA ASN A 190 -5.59 1.31 2.24
C ASN A 190 -6.58 0.14 2.19
N TYR A 191 -7.65 0.30 1.41
CA TYR A 191 -8.60 -0.75 1.09
C TYR A 191 -9.16 -0.58 -0.34
N GLY A 192 -9.68 -1.65 -0.92
CA GLY A 192 -10.24 -1.59 -2.27
C GLY A 192 -10.08 -2.90 -3.06
N PRO A 193 -10.34 -2.86 -4.36
CA PRO A 193 -10.12 -3.96 -5.30
C PRO A 193 -8.68 -4.47 -5.30
N TYR A 194 -8.50 -5.78 -5.50
CA TYR A 194 -7.19 -6.45 -5.61
C TYR A 194 -6.35 -6.46 -4.32
N HIS A 195 -6.94 -6.16 -3.15
CA HIS A 195 -6.22 -6.26 -1.87
C HIS A 195 -6.03 -7.72 -1.48
N PHE A 196 -4.79 -8.09 -1.09
CA PHE A 196 -4.46 -9.48 -0.75
C PHE A 196 -5.28 -9.99 0.44
N PRO A 197 -5.82 -11.21 0.40
CA PRO A 197 -6.81 -11.73 1.37
C PRO A 197 -6.36 -11.87 2.83
N GLU A 198 -5.07 -11.67 3.15
CA GLU A 198 -4.58 -11.68 4.54
C GLU A 198 -4.95 -10.41 5.33
N LYS A 199 -5.38 -9.35 4.65
CA LYS A 199 -5.74 -8.07 5.27
C LYS A 199 -7.19 -8.06 5.75
N LEU A 200 -7.48 -7.23 6.76
CA LEU A 200 -8.76 -7.22 7.48
C LEU A 200 -10.00 -7.23 6.56
N ILE A 201 -10.12 -6.25 5.67
CA ILE A 201 -11.33 -6.08 4.86
C ILE A 201 -11.55 -7.26 3.91
N PRO A 202 -10.59 -7.65 3.04
CA PRO A 202 -10.81 -8.80 2.17
C PRO A 202 -10.96 -10.13 2.95
N LEU A 203 -10.21 -10.34 4.04
CA LEU A 203 -10.35 -11.53 4.87
C LEU A 203 -11.76 -11.67 5.43
N VAL A 204 -12.32 -10.59 5.97
CA VAL A 204 -13.69 -10.59 6.53
C VAL A 204 -14.72 -10.85 5.43
N ILE A 205 -14.62 -10.23 4.27
CA ILE A 205 -15.53 -10.47 3.15
C ILE A 205 -15.49 -11.95 2.75
N LEU A 206 -14.31 -12.49 2.49
CA LEU A 206 -14.16 -13.88 1.99
C LEU A 206 -14.52 -14.92 3.03
N ASN A 207 -14.18 -14.71 4.30
CA ASN A 207 -14.60 -15.60 5.37
C ASN A 207 -16.11 -15.57 5.55
N ALA A 208 -16.75 -14.40 5.52
CA ALA A 208 -18.20 -14.28 5.65
C ALA A 208 -18.93 -15.05 4.55
N VAL A 209 -18.58 -14.86 3.27
CA VAL A 209 -19.21 -15.59 2.15
C VAL A 209 -18.91 -17.10 2.17
N ALA A 210 -17.84 -17.52 2.84
CA ALA A 210 -17.51 -18.92 3.06
C ALA A 210 -18.14 -19.52 4.35
N GLY A 211 -18.86 -18.73 5.15
CA GLY A 211 -19.42 -19.15 6.44
C GLY A 211 -18.38 -19.43 7.52
N LYS A 212 -17.17 -18.87 7.39
CA LYS A 212 -16.06 -19.02 8.33
C LYS A 212 -16.09 -17.94 9.41
N PRO A 213 -15.47 -18.17 10.58
CA PRO A 213 -15.33 -17.16 11.62
C PRO A 213 -14.64 -15.88 11.12
N LEU A 214 -15.11 -14.71 11.61
CA LEU A 214 -14.54 -13.40 11.33
C LEU A 214 -13.69 -12.98 12.54
N PRO A 215 -12.36 -13.17 12.49
CA PRO A 215 -11.51 -12.92 13.63
C PRO A 215 -11.33 -11.41 13.88
N VAL A 216 -11.62 -10.97 15.09
CA VAL A 216 -11.38 -9.59 15.56
C VAL A 216 -10.37 -9.63 16.69
N TYR A 217 -9.25 -8.91 16.53
CA TYR A 217 -8.20 -8.84 17.53
C TYR A 217 -8.66 -8.08 18.78
N GLY A 218 -8.41 -8.64 19.96
CA GLY A 218 -8.83 -8.06 21.23
C GLY A 218 -10.34 -7.84 21.28
N ASN A 219 -10.77 -6.62 21.47
CA ASN A 219 -12.18 -6.19 21.43
C ASN A 219 -12.53 -5.36 20.18
N GLY A 220 -11.58 -5.20 19.26
CA GLY A 220 -11.76 -4.50 17.99
C GLY A 220 -11.88 -2.97 18.10
N VAL A 221 -11.41 -2.37 19.21
CA VAL A 221 -11.51 -0.92 19.43
C VAL A 221 -10.39 -0.11 18.79
N GLN A 222 -9.38 -0.77 18.21
CA GLN A 222 -8.30 -0.09 17.51
C GLN A 222 -8.88 0.74 16.36
N VAL A 223 -8.45 2.00 16.27
CA VAL A 223 -8.92 2.97 15.26
C VAL A 223 -7.92 3.07 14.13
N ARG A 224 -8.43 3.07 12.90
CA ARG A 224 -7.64 3.28 11.67
C ARG A 224 -8.35 4.32 10.80
N ASP A 225 -7.57 5.15 10.13
CA ASP A 225 -8.06 5.96 9.02
C ASP A 225 -8.00 5.13 7.73
N TRP A 226 -9.09 5.11 6.97
CA TRP A 226 -9.26 4.24 5.80
C TRP A 226 -9.28 5.05 4.51
N LEU A 227 -8.34 4.71 3.61
CA LEU A 227 -8.14 5.37 2.32
C LEU A 227 -8.46 4.40 1.16
N TYR A 228 -9.39 4.78 0.28
CA TYR A 228 -9.70 3.98 -0.89
C TYR A 228 -8.53 3.97 -1.88
N VAL A 229 -8.15 2.79 -2.36
CA VAL A 229 -6.89 2.59 -3.10
C VAL A 229 -6.79 3.38 -4.40
N GLU A 230 -7.90 3.61 -5.10
CA GLU A 230 -7.88 4.40 -6.33
C GLU A 230 -7.71 5.90 -6.04
N ASP A 231 -8.23 6.40 -4.92
CA ASP A 231 -7.95 7.75 -4.43
C ASP A 231 -6.47 7.90 -4.07
N HIS A 232 -5.89 6.88 -3.42
CA HIS A 232 -4.47 6.87 -3.13
C HIS A 232 -3.61 6.85 -4.39
N ALA A 233 -3.94 6.01 -5.38
CA ALA A 233 -3.21 5.97 -6.66
C ALA A 233 -3.20 7.35 -7.35
N ARG A 234 -4.32 8.06 -7.34
CA ARG A 234 -4.46 9.42 -7.86
C ARG A 234 -3.59 10.42 -7.10
N ALA A 235 -3.58 10.34 -5.75
CA ALA A 235 -2.72 11.15 -4.90
C ALA A 235 -1.23 10.94 -5.21
N LEU A 236 -0.81 9.68 -5.31
CA LEU A 236 0.59 9.32 -5.58
C LEU A 236 1.07 9.85 -6.93
N TYR A 237 0.23 9.75 -7.97
CA TYR A 237 0.56 10.32 -9.28
C TYR A 237 0.64 11.85 -9.21
N GLN A 238 -0.27 12.50 -8.52
CA GLN A 238 -0.25 13.96 -8.37
C GLN A 238 0.98 14.42 -7.58
N VAL A 239 1.33 13.77 -6.47
CA VAL A 239 2.53 14.11 -5.71
C VAL A 239 3.80 13.98 -6.55
N VAL A 240 3.96 12.90 -7.32
CA VAL A 240 5.18 12.71 -8.11
C VAL A 240 5.29 13.68 -9.28
N THR A 241 4.17 14.19 -9.80
CA THR A 241 4.15 15.12 -10.93
C THR A 241 4.17 16.58 -10.54
N GLU A 242 3.61 16.95 -9.41
CA GLU A 242 3.36 18.34 -8.98
C GLU A 242 3.99 18.66 -7.62
N GLY A 243 4.31 17.66 -6.80
CA GLY A 243 4.86 17.84 -5.45
C GLY A 243 6.25 18.49 -5.44
N VAL A 244 6.56 19.17 -4.35
CA VAL A 244 7.83 19.85 -4.14
C VAL A 244 8.91 18.86 -3.73
N VAL A 245 10.03 18.84 -4.45
CA VAL A 245 11.18 17.98 -4.14
C VAL A 245 11.68 18.23 -2.72
N GLY A 246 11.90 17.15 -2.00
CA GLY A 246 12.36 17.19 -0.60
C GLY A 246 11.23 17.17 0.42
N GLU A 247 10.00 17.40 -0.01
CA GLU A 247 8.85 17.42 0.88
C GLU A 247 8.30 16.01 1.17
N THR A 248 7.63 15.92 2.31
CA THR A 248 6.80 14.79 2.70
C THR A 248 5.33 15.22 2.59
N TYR A 249 4.47 14.33 2.09
CA TYR A 249 3.03 14.53 2.04
C TYR A 249 2.31 13.37 2.73
N ASN A 250 1.49 13.70 3.70
CA ASN A 250 0.56 12.76 4.30
C ASN A 250 -0.69 12.59 3.42
N ILE A 251 -1.14 11.35 3.24
CA ILE A 251 -2.30 11.02 2.42
C ILE A 251 -3.26 10.18 3.26
N GLY A 252 -4.40 10.75 3.62
CA GLY A 252 -5.42 10.13 4.48
C GLY A 252 -6.82 10.18 3.88
N GLY A 253 -7.68 9.27 4.33
CA GLY A 253 -9.06 9.18 3.90
C GLY A 253 -10.02 10.08 4.67
N HIS A 254 -9.60 10.62 5.81
CA HIS A 254 -10.47 11.27 6.80
C HIS A 254 -11.63 10.38 7.28
N ASN A 255 -11.38 9.07 7.35
CA ASN A 255 -12.35 8.03 7.63
C ASN A 255 -11.91 7.15 8.81
N GLU A 256 -11.75 7.76 9.99
CA GLU A 256 -11.43 7.01 11.21
C GLU A 256 -12.57 6.06 11.59
N ARG A 257 -12.27 4.76 11.75
CA ARG A 257 -13.21 3.73 12.17
C ARG A 257 -12.52 2.73 13.08
N LYS A 258 -13.27 2.24 14.08
CA LYS A 258 -12.84 1.08 14.86
C LYS A 258 -12.87 -0.18 14.00
N ASN A 259 -11.93 -1.09 14.22
CA ASN A 259 -11.90 -2.36 13.48
C ASN A 259 -13.22 -3.13 13.58
N ILE A 260 -13.86 -3.15 14.75
CA ILE A 260 -15.17 -3.82 14.91
C ILE A 260 -16.27 -3.14 14.08
N GLU A 261 -16.28 -1.82 13.95
CA GLU A 261 -17.23 -1.08 13.11
C GLU A 261 -17.06 -1.43 11.63
N VAL A 262 -15.81 -1.56 11.18
CA VAL A 262 -15.50 -2.00 9.81
C VAL A 262 -16.07 -3.40 9.55
N VAL A 263 -15.81 -4.35 10.46
CA VAL A 263 -16.31 -5.74 10.34
C VAL A 263 -17.84 -5.77 10.32
N GLN A 264 -18.49 -5.02 11.20
CA GLN A 264 -19.96 -4.94 11.26
C GLN A 264 -20.55 -4.33 9.99
N THR A 265 -19.93 -3.26 9.46
CA THR A 265 -20.38 -2.63 8.21
C THR A 265 -20.25 -3.59 7.01
N ILE A 266 -19.18 -4.39 6.96
CA ILE A 266 -19.04 -5.44 5.93
C ILE A 266 -20.17 -6.47 6.06
N CYS A 267 -20.48 -6.93 7.28
CA CYS A 267 -21.59 -7.86 7.50
C CYS A 267 -22.92 -7.28 7.01
N ASP A 268 -23.22 -6.02 7.32
CA ASP A 268 -24.46 -5.35 6.90
C ASP A 268 -24.55 -5.21 5.38
N LEU A 269 -23.43 -4.87 4.72
CA LEU A 269 -23.37 -4.84 3.26
C LEU A 269 -23.59 -6.24 2.64
N LEU A 270 -23.07 -7.28 3.25
CA LEU A 270 -23.26 -8.66 2.79
C LEU A 270 -24.70 -9.14 3.01
N GLU A 271 -25.40 -8.69 4.07
CA GLU A 271 -26.84 -8.99 4.22
C GLU A 271 -27.66 -8.49 3.02
N GLU A 272 -27.28 -7.35 2.46
CA GLU A 272 -27.94 -6.77 1.29
C GLU A 272 -27.45 -7.39 -0.03
N LEU A 273 -26.12 -7.51 -0.21
CA LEU A 273 -25.49 -7.82 -1.49
C LEU A 273 -25.34 -9.33 -1.76
N ALA A 274 -25.31 -10.15 -0.70
CA ALA A 274 -25.16 -11.60 -0.75
C ALA A 274 -26.20 -12.30 0.16
N PRO A 275 -27.51 -12.15 -0.12
CA PRO A 275 -28.57 -12.65 0.76
C PRO A 275 -28.63 -14.18 0.81
N ASN A 276 -28.06 -14.87 -0.18
CA ASN A 276 -27.96 -16.33 -0.20
C ASN A 276 -26.78 -16.79 0.67
N LYS A 277 -27.02 -16.87 1.98
CA LYS A 277 -26.00 -17.17 2.96
C LYS A 277 -25.51 -18.64 2.92
N PRO A 278 -24.28 -18.91 3.38
CA PRO A 278 -23.81 -20.28 3.61
C PRO A 278 -24.71 -21.05 4.58
N GLN A 279 -24.71 -22.38 4.44
CA GLN A 279 -25.50 -23.25 5.31
C GLN A 279 -25.14 -23.05 6.79
N GLY A 280 -26.14 -22.85 7.64
CA GLY A 280 -25.98 -22.66 9.08
C GLY A 280 -25.71 -21.21 9.52
N VAL A 281 -25.62 -20.26 8.58
CA VAL A 281 -25.41 -18.82 8.88
C VAL A 281 -26.78 -18.12 8.87
N ALA A 282 -27.26 -17.69 10.03
CA ALA A 282 -28.47 -16.89 10.13
C ALA A 282 -28.21 -15.41 9.80
N ASN A 283 -27.18 -14.84 10.41
CA ASN A 283 -26.70 -13.51 10.13
C ASN A 283 -25.17 -13.51 9.96
N TYR A 284 -24.61 -12.68 9.07
CA TYR A 284 -23.15 -12.58 8.92
C TYR A 284 -22.47 -12.09 10.20
N ARG A 285 -23.12 -11.23 10.99
CA ARG A 285 -22.59 -10.76 12.28
C ARG A 285 -22.40 -11.89 13.31
N ASP A 286 -23.15 -13.00 13.20
CA ASP A 286 -23.00 -14.16 14.10
C ASP A 286 -21.65 -14.87 13.92
N LEU A 287 -20.94 -14.62 12.82
CA LEU A 287 -19.62 -15.16 12.54
C LEU A 287 -18.49 -14.41 13.25
N ILE A 288 -18.76 -13.22 13.83
CA ILE A 288 -17.74 -12.41 14.51
C ILE A 288 -17.20 -13.18 15.72
N THR A 289 -15.86 -13.35 15.75
CA THR A 289 -15.17 -14.08 16.80
C THR A 289 -14.02 -13.25 17.33
N TYR A 290 -14.02 -12.96 18.62
CA TYR A 290 -12.94 -12.23 19.27
C TYR A 290 -11.77 -13.17 19.56
N VAL A 291 -10.56 -12.75 19.17
CA VAL A 291 -9.34 -13.53 19.33
C VAL A 291 -8.30 -12.74 20.14
N LYS A 292 -7.28 -13.43 20.68
CA LYS A 292 -6.20 -12.76 21.43
C LYS A 292 -5.56 -11.68 20.56
N ASP A 293 -5.28 -10.53 21.14
CA ASP A 293 -4.62 -9.43 20.44
C ASP A 293 -3.14 -9.75 20.13
N ARG A 294 -2.59 -9.08 19.11
CA ARG A 294 -1.20 -9.25 18.70
C ARG A 294 -0.28 -8.36 19.54
N PRO A 295 1.00 -8.74 19.71
CA PRO A 295 2.00 -7.88 20.34
C PRO A 295 2.18 -6.56 19.56
N GLY A 296 2.39 -5.44 20.28
CA GLY A 296 2.67 -4.14 19.67
C GLY A 296 1.52 -3.59 18.79
N HIS A 297 0.28 -3.92 19.13
CA HIS A 297 -0.89 -3.46 18.37
C HIS A 297 -1.26 -2.05 18.79
N ASP A 298 -0.86 -1.07 18.00
CA ASP A 298 -1.17 0.34 18.22
C ASP A 298 -2.69 0.60 18.23
N MET A 299 -3.12 1.48 19.13
CA MET A 299 -4.54 1.72 19.37
C MET A 299 -5.16 2.67 18.35
N ARG A 300 -4.44 3.72 17.90
CA ARG A 300 -5.01 4.70 16.99
C ARG A 300 -3.99 5.22 15.99
N TYR A 301 -4.36 5.17 14.73
CA TYR A 301 -3.73 5.92 13.65
C TYR A 301 -4.73 6.89 13.05
N ALA A 302 -4.33 8.15 12.95
CA ALA A 302 -5.11 9.20 12.31
C ALA A 302 -4.15 10.22 11.71
N ILE A 303 -4.33 10.53 10.44
CA ILE A 303 -3.39 11.34 9.67
C ILE A 303 -4.01 12.67 9.25
N ASP A 304 -3.22 13.76 9.33
CA ASP A 304 -3.60 15.04 8.76
C ASP A 304 -3.12 15.11 7.29
N ALA A 305 -4.06 15.05 6.37
CA ALA A 305 -3.82 15.23 4.94
C ALA A 305 -4.02 16.69 4.46
N GLY A 306 -4.04 17.66 5.36
CA GLY A 306 -4.28 19.06 5.03
C GLY A 306 -3.19 19.69 4.16
N LYS A 307 -1.95 19.21 4.20
CA LYS A 307 -0.86 19.72 3.36
C LYS A 307 -1.08 19.39 1.88
N ILE A 308 -1.38 18.14 1.56
CA ILE A 308 -1.63 17.75 0.17
C ILE A 308 -2.86 18.46 -0.41
N ASP A 309 -3.89 18.71 0.39
CA ASP A 309 -5.05 19.50 -0.03
C ASP A 309 -4.65 20.96 -0.34
N ARG A 310 -3.95 21.61 0.59
CA ARG A 310 -3.56 23.02 0.41
C ARG A 310 -2.60 23.27 -0.74
N GLU A 311 -1.62 22.38 -0.91
CA GLU A 311 -0.53 22.58 -1.88
C GLU A 311 -0.84 22.02 -3.26
N LEU A 312 -1.57 20.88 -3.32
CA LEU A 312 -1.84 20.18 -4.57
C LEU A 312 -3.33 20.09 -4.91
N GLY A 313 -4.24 20.54 -4.02
CA GLY A 313 -5.68 20.50 -4.23
C GLY A 313 -6.27 19.07 -4.23
N TRP A 314 -5.50 18.07 -3.74
CA TRP A 314 -5.99 16.70 -3.72
C TRP A 314 -6.89 16.45 -2.51
N ARG A 315 -8.00 15.76 -2.76
CA ARG A 315 -8.92 15.21 -1.74
C ARG A 315 -9.39 13.83 -2.14
N PRO A 316 -9.72 12.95 -1.17
CA PRO A 316 -10.38 11.68 -1.48
C PRO A 316 -11.74 11.95 -2.13
N GLN A 317 -12.13 11.13 -3.11
CA GLN A 317 -13.43 11.21 -3.78
C GLN A 317 -14.42 10.22 -3.16
N GLU A 318 -13.93 9.13 -2.56
CA GLU A 318 -14.77 8.15 -1.90
C GLU A 318 -14.90 8.45 -0.41
N THR A 319 -16.13 8.31 0.12
CA THR A 319 -16.34 8.12 1.55
C THR A 319 -16.02 6.68 1.93
N PHE A 320 -15.87 6.40 3.22
CA PHE A 320 -15.69 5.01 3.68
C PHE A 320 -16.84 4.11 3.24
N GLU A 321 -18.08 4.59 3.32
CA GLU A 321 -19.28 3.82 2.98
C GLU A 321 -19.34 3.51 1.47
N SER A 322 -19.08 4.52 0.61
CA SER A 322 -19.11 4.33 -0.84
C SER A 322 -17.98 3.44 -1.33
N GLY A 323 -16.75 3.63 -0.83
CA GLY A 323 -15.59 2.83 -1.17
C GLY A 323 -15.71 1.39 -0.65
N LEU A 324 -16.23 1.20 0.58
CA LEU A 324 -16.42 -0.14 1.13
C LEU A 324 -17.47 -0.94 0.35
N ARG A 325 -18.58 -0.31 -0.03
CA ARG A 325 -19.59 -0.94 -0.91
C ARG A 325 -18.97 -1.37 -2.24
N LYS A 326 -18.21 -0.50 -2.89
CA LYS A 326 -17.49 -0.83 -4.13
C LYS A 326 -16.55 -2.02 -3.92
N THR A 327 -15.84 -2.05 -2.80
CA THR A 327 -14.93 -3.14 -2.45
C THR A 327 -15.67 -4.47 -2.28
N VAL A 328 -16.75 -4.50 -1.50
CA VAL A 328 -17.57 -5.72 -1.30
C VAL A 328 -18.12 -6.23 -2.64
N VAL A 329 -18.72 -5.34 -3.45
CA VAL A 329 -19.24 -5.69 -4.79
C VAL A 329 -18.13 -6.25 -5.67
N TRP A 330 -16.93 -5.67 -5.63
CA TRP A 330 -15.80 -6.16 -6.41
C TRP A 330 -15.43 -7.60 -6.02
N TYR A 331 -15.28 -7.91 -4.71
CA TYR A 331 -14.95 -9.26 -4.26
C TYR A 331 -16.02 -10.28 -4.64
N LEU A 332 -17.30 -9.93 -4.53
CA LEU A 332 -18.41 -10.80 -4.94
C LEU A 332 -18.41 -11.12 -6.44
N ASN A 333 -17.94 -10.19 -7.28
CA ASN A 333 -17.92 -10.33 -8.74
C ASN A 333 -16.59 -10.87 -9.30
N ASN A 334 -15.53 -10.99 -8.49
CA ASN A 334 -14.20 -11.39 -8.94
C ASN A 334 -13.69 -12.66 -8.24
N GLU A 335 -14.58 -13.65 -8.10
CA GLU A 335 -14.29 -14.92 -7.43
C GLU A 335 -13.08 -15.65 -8.04
N THR A 336 -12.94 -15.65 -9.35
CA THR A 336 -11.83 -16.28 -10.05
C THR A 336 -10.48 -15.69 -9.63
N TRP A 337 -10.40 -14.36 -9.46
CA TRP A 337 -9.16 -13.69 -9.06
C TRP A 337 -8.74 -14.10 -7.64
N TRP A 338 -9.61 -13.94 -6.64
CA TRP A 338 -9.21 -14.20 -5.26
C TRP A 338 -9.07 -15.69 -4.95
N ARG A 339 -9.78 -16.61 -5.65
CA ARG A 339 -9.53 -18.04 -5.54
C ARG A 339 -8.13 -18.41 -5.98
N ARG A 340 -7.65 -17.90 -7.11
CA ARG A 340 -6.30 -18.15 -7.59
C ARG A 340 -5.23 -17.60 -6.64
N VAL A 341 -5.49 -16.43 -6.04
CA VAL A 341 -4.60 -15.86 -5.02
C VAL A 341 -4.50 -16.78 -3.80
N GLN A 342 -5.60 -17.41 -3.39
CA GLN A 342 -5.64 -18.34 -2.23
C GLN A 342 -5.10 -19.73 -2.54
N ASP A 343 -5.20 -20.23 -3.77
CA ASP A 343 -4.75 -21.57 -4.17
C ASP A 343 -3.22 -21.74 -4.11
N GLY A 344 -2.47 -20.66 -4.05
CA GLY A 344 -1.01 -20.70 -4.14
C GLY A 344 -0.24 -20.82 -2.83
N SER A 345 -0.69 -20.21 -1.74
CA SER A 345 0.14 -20.13 -0.52
C SER A 345 -0.57 -19.68 0.75
N TYR A 346 -1.78 -19.14 0.69
CA TYR A 346 -2.50 -18.59 1.84
C TYR A 346 -3.95 -19.04 1.87
N ALA A 347 -4.34 -19.80 2.92
CA ALA A 347 -5.68 -20.38 3.07
C ALA A 347 -6.58 -19.59 4.04
N GLY A 348 -6.20 -18.40 4.46
CA GLY A 348 -6.95 -17.57 5.41
C GLY A 348 -6.60 -17.86 6.88
N GLU A 349 -5.44 -18.47 7.14
CA GLU A 349 -4.93 -18.70 8.50
C GLU A 349 -4.50 -17.40 9.17
N ARG A 350 -4.52 -17.43 10.50
CA ARG A 350 -4.02 -16.34 11.32
C ARG A 350 -2.49 -16.30 11.32
N LEU A 351 -1.92 -15.13 11.10
CA LEU A 351 -0.47 -14.87 11.11
C LEU A 351 -0.06 -14.13 12.40
N GLY A 352 1.24 -14.12 12.72
CA GLY A 352 1.79 -13.36 13.85
C GLY A 352 1.63 -14.03 15.22
N LEU A 353 1.47 -15.33 15.24
CA LEU A 353 1.48 -16.16 16.45
C LEU A 353 2.58 -17.19 16.32
N SER A 354 3.82 -16.83 16.62
CA SER A 354 4.82 -17.83 17.04
C SER A 354 4.47 -18.29 18.44
N ASP A 355 4.30 -19.60 18.64
CA ASP A 355 4.22 -20.24 19.95
C ASP A 355 5.51 -20.04 20.76
#